data_99597ec8b441811a27052e1f52f0a734
#
_entry.id   99597ec8b441811a27052e1f52f0a734
#
_cell.length_a   1.000
_cell.length_b   1.000
_cell.length_c   1.000
_cell.angle_alpha   90.00
_cell.angle_beta   90.00
_cell.angle_gamma   90.00
#
_symmetry.space_group_name_H-M   'P 1'
#
loop_
_entity.id
_entity.type
_entity.pdbx_description
1 polymer ?
#
loop_
_entity_poly.entity_id
_entity_poly.type
_entity_poly.pdbx_seq_one_letter_code
_entity_poly.pdbx_strand_id
1 'polypeptide(L)'
;DVTKAQCYYLISRAFDNFPQLQGDCLANAPSKVTYYDMPMWAGNEIGKMISCGLVDNDGSGAFYPLQNVTEKEFDTILQRVYRLYGTNNKDDFYSYVNHNELLEDNSDKLEDTGNVNTIDEAQKHNVEMFNDIVNECIDGSWEKGSKESAIQNLYLTIQDFKTRNEQGVEPIKPFLDQLSQVKDDSQLNAFVEDYTKKTSMPAFVNFSLAPQPNDEGKYGLYFDCYVPLMYISVSQNPDELERYKKYITDMFELAGESNKKALEDAENVLNVEKLLSSDIIANGDSEFMETVEADGFDDSSNIMEKLYKSYDIDTIDRKFKTLDLKAIVKAFGYDENLPLIIWDMNRVNKLSELFNGEHSQELASLQKAYMISIGGMYLSQDFYDLYDNFLMDIYGTD
;
A
#
# COMPACT_ATOMS: atom_id res chain seq x y z
N ASP A 1 7.03 26.31 30.41
CA ASP A 1 5.61 26.30 30.79
C ASP A 1 5.00 27.65 30.39
N VAL A 2 3.85 27.62 29.77
CA VAL A 2 3.10 28.80 29.31
C VAL A 2 1.82 28.87 30.11
N THR A 3 1.56 30.04 30.72
CA THR A 3 0.31 30.23 31.48
C THR A 3 -0.88 30.45 30.55
N LYS A 4 -2.08 30.16 31.04
CA LYS A 4 -3.33 30.32 30.30
C LYS A 4 -3.46 31.74 29.72
N ALA A 5 -3.21 32.79 30.51
CA ALA A 5 -3.25 34.18 30.03
C ALA A 5 -2.20 34.45 28.95
N GLN A 6 -0.99 33.90 29.07
CA GLN A 6 0.04 34.08 28.04
C GLN A 6 -0.34 33.35 26.75
N CYS A 7 -0.85 32.11 26.84
CA CYS A 7 -1.29 31.33 25.71
C CYS A 7 -2.36 32.05 24.90
N TYR A 8 -3.46 32.43 25.54
CA TYR A 8 -4.58 33.11 24.90
C TYR A 8 -4.17 34.47 24.31
N TYR A 9 -3.31 35.23 25.04
CA TYR A 9 -2.78 36.50 24.55
C TYR A 9 -1.96 36.31 23.27
N LEU A 10 -1.05 35.33 23.26
CA LEU A 10 -0.19 35.07 22.09
C LEU A 10 -1.01 34.60 20.89
N ILE A 11 -1.97 33.70 21.09
CA ILE A 11 -2.86 33.23 20.03
C ILE A 11 -3.68 34.40 19.47
N SER A 12 -4.28 35.24 20.32
CA SER A 12 -5.03 36.42 19.89
C SER A 12 -4.18 37.39 19.05
N ARG A 13 -2.89 37.52 19.41
CA ARG A 13 -1.95 38.38 18.67
C ARG A 13 -1.45 37.78 17.37
N ALA A 14 -1.31 36.45 17.33
CA ALA A 14 -0.88 35.72 16.14
C ALA A 14 -1.96 35.78 15.03
N PHE A 15 -3.22 35.85 15.42
CA PHE A 15 -4.38 35.91 14.54
C PHE A 15 -5.06 37.25 14.63
N ASP A 16 -4.39 38.30 14.14
CA ASP A 16 -4.75 39.73 14.35
C ASP A 16 -6.18 40.12 13.93
N ASN A 17 -6.82 39.40 13.04
CA ASN A 17 -8.16 39.71 12.54
C ASN A 17 -9.05 38.47 12.65
N PHE A 18 -9.51 38.13 13.86
CA PHE A 18 -10.58 37.12 13.98
C PHE A 18 -11.77 37.52 13.11
N PRO A 19 -12.22 36.66 12.18
CA PRO A 19 -13.37 36.97 11.35
C PRO A 19 -14.55 37.30 12.22
N GLN A 20 -15.25 38.38 11.93
CA GLN A 20 -16.47 38.71 12.63
C GLN A 20 -17.45 37.58 12.38
N LEU A 21 -17.89 36.95 13.45
CA LEU A 21 -18.90 35.89 13.40
C LEU A 21 -20.12 36.40 12.65
N GLN A 22 -20.45 35.79 11.51
CA GLN A 22 -21.66 36.08 10.75
C GLN A 22 -22.68 34.96 10.93
N GLY A 23 -23.94 35.34 11.14
CA GLY A 23 -25.06 34.39 11.14
C GLY A 23 -25.11 33.45 12.34
N ASP A 24 -25.17 32.14 12.05
CA ASP A 24 -25.44 31.09 13.07
C ASP A 24 -24.37 31.00 14.16
N CYS A 25 -23.16 31.42 13.90
CA CYS A 25 -22.10 31.49 14.92
C CYS A 25 -22.39 32.49 16.04
N LEU A 26 -23.09 33.59 15.73
CA LEU A 26 -23.51 34.57 16.73
C LEU A 26 -24.65 34.06 17.62
N ALA A 27 -25.49 33.18 17.09
CA ALA A 27 -26.61 32.58 17.83
C ALA A 27 -26.14 31.64 18.95
N ASN A 28 -24.97 31.05 18.79
CA ASN A 28 -24.37 30.13 19.75
C ASN A 28 -23.21 30.74 20.54
N ALA A 29 -22.90 32.02 20.35
CA ALA A 29 -21.90 32.70 21.15
C ALA A 29 -22.34 32.70 22.63
N PRO A 30 -21.51 32.23 23.57
CA PRO A 30 -21.88 32.30 24.98
C PRO A 30 -22.12 33.75 25.37
N SER A 31 -23.19 34.01 26.13
CA SER A 31 -23.49 35.32 26.71
C SER A 31 -22.25 35.89 27.36
N LYS A 32 -22.00 37.22 27.17
CA LYS A 32 -20.83 37.92 27.68
C LYS A 32 -20.38 37.41 29.04
N VAL A 33 -19.35 36.59 29.05
CA VAL A 33 -18.78 36.07 30.30
C VAL A 33 -17.74 37.11 30.75
N THR A 34 -17.89 37.57 32.00
CA THR A 34 -16.91 38.43 32.62
C THR A 34 -16.18 37.63 33.68
N TYR A 35 -14.87 37.53 33.54
CA TYR A 35 -14.02 36.87 34.53
C TYR A 35 -13.48 37.86 35.51
N TYR A 36 -13.58 37.56 36.84
CA TYR A 36 -13.18 38.51 37.87
C TYR A 36 -11.65 38.57 38.08
N ASP A 37 -10.92 37.57 37.61
CA ASP A 37 -9.47 37.43 37.77
C ASP A 37 -8.68 37.73 36.46
N MET A 38 -9.31 38.37 35.48
CA MET A 38 -8.71 38.73 34.20
C MET A 38 -7.56 39.72 34.39
N PRO A 39 -6.33 39.39 33.94
CA PRO A 39 -5.20 40.31 34.07
C PRO A 39 -5.34 41.49 33.13
N MET A 40 -5.13 42.69 33.64
CA MET A 40 -5.30 43.96 32.87
C MET A 40 -4.47 43.97 31.58
N TRP A 41 -3.27 43.42 31.59
CA TRP A 41 -2.38 43.42 30.43
C TRP A 41 -2.87 42.53 29.26
N ALA A 42 -3.67 41.50 29.55
CA ALA A 42 -4.19 40.57 28.58
C ALA A 42 -5.67 40.73 28.28
N GLY A 43 -6.38 41.58 29.05
CA GLY A 43 -7.83 41.66 29.04
C GLY A 43 -8.44 42.01 27.69
N ASN A 44 -7.81 42.92 26.91
CA ASN A 44 -8.28 43.26 25.58
C ASN A 44 -8.16 42.13 24.58
N GLU A 45 -7.03 41.42 24.57
CA GLU A 45 -6.78 40.34 23.61
C GLU A 45 -7.58 39.09 23.96
N ILE A 46 -7.65 38.73 25.22
CA ILE A 46 -8.48 37.60 25.68
C ILE A 46 -9.98 37.96 25.52
N GLY A 47 -10.36 39.23 25.68
CA GLY A 47 -11.71 39.71 25.43
C GLY A 47 -12.18 39.47 23.99
N LYS A 48 -11.30 39.60 23.00
CA LYS A 48 -11.60 39.24 21.61
C LYS A 48 -11.92 37.74 21.49
N MET A 49 -11.10 36.91 22.09
CA MET A 49 -11.31 35.46 22.07
C MET A 49 -12.60 35.02 22.79
N ILE A 50 -12.94 35.66 23.90
CA ILE A 50 -14.22 35.45 24.61
C ILE A 50 -15.40 35.78 23.68
N SER A 51 -15.34 36.93 23.00
CA SER A 51 -16.41 37.37 22.07
C SER A 51 -16.58 36.40 20.88
N CYS A 52 -15.53 35.67 20.52
CA CYS A 52 -15.56 34.65 19.46
C CYS A 52 -15.92 33.25 19.98
N GLY A 53 -16.24 33.10 21.29
CA GLY A 53 -16.57 31.79 21.85
C GLY A 53 -15.39 30.83 22.00
N LEU A 54 -14.16 31.32 21.96
CA LEU A 54 -12.94 30.52 22.02
C LEU A 54 -12.48 30.17 23.43
N VAL A 55 -13.10 30.78 24.44
CA VAL A 55 -12.76 30.61 25.86
C VAL A 55 -13.84 29.80 26.54
N ASP A 56 -13.44 28.69 27.19
CA ASP A 56 -14.37 27.88 27.98
C ASP A 56 -14.85 28.60 29.23
N ASN A 57 -16.13 28.45 29.50
CA ASN A 57 -16.75 28.92 30.70
C ASN A 57 -17.25 27.73 31.55
N ASP A 58 -16.55 27.45 32.65
CA ASP A 58 -16.89 26.39 33.61
C ASP A 58 -17.98 26.81 34.63
N GLY A 59 -18.49 28.04 34.48
CA GLY A 59 -19.48 28.60 35.39
C GLY A 59 -18.88 29.16 36.68
N SER A 60 -17.60 29.06 36.95
CA SER A 60 -16.95 29.61 38.16
C SER A 60 -16.79 31.10 38.16
N GLY A 61 -16.79 31.74 36.98
CA GLY A 61 -16.49 33.13 36.80
C GLY A 61 -14.99 33.48 36.89
N ALA A 62 -14.12 32.46 36.99
CA ALA A 62 -12.68 32.61 36.99
C ALA A 62 -12.07 32.19 35.64
N PHE A 63 -11.03 32.90 35.19
CA PHE A 63 -10.25 32.58 34.01
C PHE A 63 -9.03 31.68 34.34
N TYR A 64 -8.56 31.75 35.57
CA TYR A 64 -7.34 31.07 36.03
C TYR A 64 -6.08 31.48 35.26
N PRO A 65 -5.72 32.76 35.18
CA PRO A 65 -4.72 33.31 34.27
C PRO A 65 -3.30 32.75 34.47
N LEU A 66 -2.98 32.30 35.68
CA LEU A 66 -1.66 31.80 36.05
C LEU A 66 -1.54 30.26 35.96
N GLN A 67 -2.63 29.57 35.68
CA GLN A 67 -2.59 28.14 35.46
C GLN A 67 -1.83 27.82 34.17
N ASN A 68 -0.96 26.81 34.20
CA ASN A 68 -0.28 26.34 33.01
C ASN A 68 -1.27 25.66 32.05
N VAL A 69 -1.12 25.93 30.77
CA VAL A 69 -1.91 25.26 29.72
C VAL A 69 -1.31 23.87 29.46
N THR A 70 -2.17 22.88 29.43
CA THR A 70 -1.82 21.55 28.98
C THR A 70 -1.78 21.50 27.43
N GLU A 71 -1.06 20.51 26.87
CA GLU A 71 -1.03 20.28 25.43
C GLU A 71 -2.43 20.11 24.85
N LYS A 72 -3.29 19.32 25.50
CA LYS A 72 -4.69 19.12 25.11
C LYS A 72 -5.51 20.42 25.10
N GLU A 73 -5.33 21.29 26.09
CA GLU A 73 -6.01 22.59 26.12
C GLU A 73 -5.52 23.49 25.00
N PHE A 74 -4.22 23.50 24.71
CA PHE A 74 -3.63 24.27 23.61
C PHE A 74 -4.20 23.83 22.26
N ASP A 75 -4.22 22.52 22.00
CA ASP A 75 -4.78 21.95 20.77
C ASP A 75 -6.26 22.27 20.60
N THR A 76 -7.03 22.18 21.69
CA THR A 76 -8.45 22.56 21.68
C THR A 76 -8.65 24.03 21.30
N ILE A 77 -7.80 24.92 21.83
CA ILE A 77 -7.86 26.36 21.48
C ILE A 77 -7.52 26.58 20.01
N LEU A 78 -6.45 25.95 19.52
CA LEU A 78 -6.06 26.05 18.11
C LEU A 78 -7.14 25.53 17.18
N GLN A 79 -7.74 24.39 17.46
CA GLN A 79 -8.85 23.85 16.68
C GLN A 79 -10.02 24.83 16.59
N ARG A 80 -10.38 25.48 17.71
CA ARG A 80 -11.43 26.49 17.74
C ARG A 80 -11.06 27.75 16.92
N VAL A 81 -9.78 28.15 16.96
CA VAL A 81 -9.28 29.24 16.15
C VAL A 81 -9.38 28.90 14.67
N TYR A 82 -8.92 27.71 14.27
CA TYR A 82 -9.03 27.24 12.89
C TYR A 82 -10.48 27.17 12.40
N ARG A 83 -11.44 26.84 13.29
CA ARG A 83 -12.89 26.94 12.95
C ARG A 83 -13.31 28.31 12.48
N LEU A 84 -12.75 29.35 13.05
CA LEU A 84 -13.11 30.72 12.69
C LEU A 84 -12.46 31.20 11.37
N TYR A 85 -11.28 30.67 11.04
CA TYR A 85 -10.52 31.03 9.85
C TYR A 85 -10.77 30.10 8.65
N GLY A 86 -11.13 28.86 8.88
CA GLY A 86 -11.22 27.83 7.83
C GLY A 86 -12.46 27.91 6.93
N THR A 87 -13.26 28.98 7.00
CA THR A 87 -14.54 29.05 6.27
C THR A 87 -14.49 29.84 4.96
N ASN A 88 -13.34 30.33 4.53
CA ASN A 88 -13.22 31.07 3.28
C ASN A 88 -12.67 30.17 2.15
N ASN A 89 -13.56 29.71 1.26
CA ASN A 89 -13.23 28.89 0.11
C ASN A 89 -12.29 29.55 -0.93
N LYS A 90 -12.00 30.82 -0.80
CA LYS A 90 -11.11 31.54 -1.69
C LYS A 90 -9.68 31.63 -1.20
N ASP A 91 -9.49 31.56 0.11
CA ASP A 91 -8.18 31.69 0.75
C ASP A 91 -7.58 30.32 1.10
N ASP A 92 -8.42 29.37 1.53
CA ASP A 92 -8.02 28.01 1.84
C ASP A 92 -9.15 27.02 1.55
N PHE A 93 -9.18 26.55 0.30
CA PHE A 93 -10.20 25.62 -0.17
C PHE A 93 -10.12 24.26 0.54
N TYR A 94 -8.90 23.79 0.86
CA TYR A 94 -8.71 22.52 1.55
C TYR A 94 -9.34 22.51 2.94
N SER A 95 -9.02 23.52 3.75
CA SER A 95 -9.61 23.66 5.10
C SER A 95 -11.11 23.94 5.06
N TYR A 96 -11.59 24.59 4.00
CA TYR A 96 -13.02 24.83 3.81
C TYR A 96 -13.78 23.51 3.54
N VAL A 97 -13.28 22.67 2.65
CA VAL A 97 -13.95 21.41 2.27
C VAL A 97 -13.83 20.35 3.38
N ASN A 98 -12.66 20.27 4.02
CA ASN A 98 -12.38 19.25 5.05
C ASN A 98 -12.59 19.78 6.48
N HIS A 99 -13.34 20.88 6.63
CA HIS A 99 -13.48 21.59 7.90
C HIS A 99 -13.96 20.68 9.06
N ASN A 100 -14.94 19.82 8.81
CA ASN A 100 -15.50 18.96 9.84
C ASN A 100 -14.50 17.87 10.26
N GLU A 101 -13.84 17.22 9.28
CA GLU A 101 -12.85 16.18 9.53
C GLU A 101 -11.61 16.71 10.27
N LEU A 102 -11.17 17.92 9.94
CA LEU A 102 -10.05 18.58 10.63
C LEU A 102 -10.34 18.94 12.10
N LEU A 103 -11.61 18.93 12.48
CA LEU A 103 -12.06 19.31 13.82
C LEU A 103 -12.44 18.14 14.71
N GLU A 104 -12.66 16.96 14.13
CA GLU A 104 -12.92 15.76 14.88
C GLU A 104 -11.63 15.28 15.58
N ASP A 105 -11.79 14.73 16.78
CA ASP A 105 -10.71 13.97 17.40
C ASP A 105 -10.58 12.64 16.64
N ASN A 106 -9.58 12.57 15.79
CA ASN A 106 -9.36 11.41 14.94
C ASN A 106 -8.25 10.49 15.49
N SER A 107 -7.92 10.61 16.79
CA SER A 107 -6.87 9.79 17.41
C SER A 107 -7.14 8.29 17.22
N ASP A 108 -8.38 7.85 17.44
CA ASP A 108 -8.77 6.44 17.26
C ASP A 108 -8.65 5.99 15.79
N LYS A 109 -8.98 6.88 14.85
CA LYS A 109 -8.85 6.59 13.40
C LYS A 109 -7.39 6.52 12.95
N LEU A 110 -6.51 7.33 13.54
CA LEU A 110 -5.07 7.32 13.26
C LEU A 110 -4.39 6.06 13.79
N GLU A 111 -4.85 5.52 14.93
CA GLU A 111 -4.37 4.24 15.46
C GLU A 111 -4.72 3.07 14.52
N ASP A 112 -5.91 3.10 13.90
CA ASP A 112 -6.38 2.01 13.03
C ASP A 112 -5.75 2.03 11.62
N THR A 113 -5.52 3.20 11.05
CA THR A 113 -5.20 3.33 9.60
C THR A 113 -3.93 4.12 9.31
N GLY A 114 -3.36 4.82 10.30
CA GLY A 114 -2.24 5.74 10.11
C GLY A 114 -2.56 7.00 9.30
N ASN A 115 -3.76 7.08 8.70
CA ASN A 115 -4.25 8.21 7.93
C ASN A 115 -5.72 8.47 8.21
N VAL A 116 -6.13 9.73 8.13
CA VAL A 116 -7.54 10.14 8.18
C VAL A 116 -7.87 10.80 6.85
N ASN A 117 -8.58 10.09 6.00
CA ASN A 117 -9.08 10.64 4.75
C ASN A 117 -10.42 10.00 4.33
N THR A 118 -11.17 10.70 3.50
CA THR A 118 -12.50 10.28 3.04
C THR A 118 -12.46 8.96 2.24
N ILE A 119 -11.31 8.64 1.61
CA ILE A 119 -11.13 7.39 0.85
C ILE A 119 -11.07 6.21 1.81
N ASP A 120 -10.32 6.32 2.92
CA ASP A 120 -10.21 5.26 3.92
C ASP A 120 -11.54 5.03 4.63
N GLU A 121 -12.31 6.09 4.91
CA GLU A 121 -13.67 5.94 5.45
C GLU A 121 -14.61 5.24 4.47
N ALA A 122 -14.55 5.60 3.18
CA ALA A 122 -15.33 4.92 2.15
C ALA A 122 -14.90 3.45 1.98
N GLN A 123 -13.60 3.16 2.07
CA GLN A 123 -13.09 1.79 2.04
C GLN A 123 -13.56 0.98 3.24
N LYS A 124 -13.50 1.55 4.46
CA LYS A 124 -14.01 0.91 5.68
C LYS A 124 -15.49 0.58 5.55
N HIS A 125 -16.29 1.53 5.10
CA HIS A 125 -17.72 1.30 4.85
C HIS A 125 -17.97 0.22 3.80
N ASN A 126 -17.18 0.21 2.70
CA ASN A 126 -17.27 -0.83 1.67
C ASN A 126 -16.89 -2.22 2.23
N VAL A 127 -15.87 -2.29 3.10
CA VAL A 127 -15.49 -3.55 3.78
C VAL A 127 -16.59 -4.03 4.70
N GLU A 128 -17.24 -3.13 5.47
CA GLU A 128 -18.40 -3.47 6.32
C GLU A 128 -19.55 -4.03 5.47
N MET A 129 -19.95 -3.33 4.40
CA MET A 129 -20.98 -3.80 3.48
C MET A 129 -20.63 -5.15 2.83
N PHE A 130 -19.37 -5.32 2.45
CA PHE A 130 -18.89 -6.58 1.87
C PHE A 130 -18.97 -7.72 2.89
N ASN A 131 -18.57 -7.47 4.13
CA ASN A 131 -18.68 -8.44 5.23
C ASN A 131 -20.13 -8.82 5.50
N ASP A 132 -21.07 -7.86 5.47
CA ASP A 132 -22.50 -8.14 5.65
C ASP A 132 -23.03 -9.07 4.55
N ILE A 133 -22.67 -8.80 3.28
CA ILE A 133 -23.04 -9.66 2.14
C ILE A 133 -22.45 -11.07 2.29
N VAL A 134 -21.18 -11.17 2.68
CA VAL A 134 -20.52 -12.47 2.89
C VAL A 134 -21.18 -13.24 4.03
N ASN A 135 -21.49 -12.57 5.16
CA ASN A 135 -22.16 -13.18 6.29
C ASN A 135 -23.57 -13.67 5.92
N GLU A 136 -24.34 -12.89 5.15
CA GLU A 136 -25.63 -13.33 4.62
C GLU A 136 -25.48 -14.59 3.76
N CYS A 137 -24.45 -14.64 2.90
CA CYS A 137 -24.17 -15.83 2.09
C CYS A 137 -23.78 -17.04 2.95
N ILE A 138 -23.02 -16.86 4.05
CA ILE A 138 -22.58 -17.93 4.94
C ILE A 138 -23.76 -18.53 5.70
N ASP A 139 -24.62 -17.70 6.24
CA ASP A 139 -25.74 -18.11 7.10
C ASP A 139 -26.93 -18.65 6.30
N GLY A 140 -27.00 -18.40 5.02
CA GLY A 140 -28.11 -18.78 4.15
C GLY A 140 -28.08 -20.25 3.70
N SER A 141 -29.19 -20.68 3.14
CA SER A 141 -29.31 -21.99 2.46
C SER A 141 -29.57 -21.75 0.98
N TRP A 142 -28.61 -22.07 0.15
CA TRP A 142 -28.59 -21.67 -1.24
C TRP A 142 -28.69 -22.86 -2.20
N GLU A 143 -29.26 -22.63 -3.35
CA GLU A 143 -29.31 -23.63 -4.42
C GLU A 143 -27.87 -23.87 -4.95
N LYS A 144 -27.54 -25.15 -5.18
CA LYS A 144 -26.23 -25.53 -5.70
C LYS A 144 -25.97 -24.88 -7.06
N GLY A 145 -24.87 -24.09 -7.13
CA GLY A 145 -24.45 -23.38 -8.34
C GLY A 145 -24.97 -21.95 -8.42
N SER A 146 -25.71 -21.45 -7.41
CA SER A 146 -26.00 -20.02 -7.28
C SER A 146 -24.74 -19.23 -6.91
N LYS A 147 -24.75 -17.93 -7.10
CA LYS A 147 -23.63 -17.04 -6.73
C LYS A 147 -23.37 -17.06 -5.22
N GLU A 148 -24.42 -17.04 -4.44
CA GLU A 148 -24.38 -17.11 -2.98
C GLU A 148 -23.75 -18.42 -2.49
N SER A 149 -24.13 -19.56 -3.12
CA SER A 149 -23.51 -20.85 -2.84
C SER A 149 -22.02 -20.88 -3.20
N ALA A 150 -21.62 -20.19 -4.27
CA ALA A 150 -20.22 -20.09 -4.65
C ALA A 150 -19.41 -19.27 -3.65
N ILE A 151 -19.94 -18.13 -3.18
CA ILE A 151 -19.34 -17.28 -2.14
C ILE A 151 -19.21 -18.07 -0.83
N GLN A 152 -20.29 -18.72 -0.39
CA GLN A 152 -20.32 -19.55 0.82
C GLN A 152 -19.23 -20.65 0.78
N ASN A 153 -19.14 -21.40 -0.34
CA ASN A 153 -18.17 -22.46 -0.50
C ASN A 153 -16.73 -21.94 -0.50
N LEU A 154 -16.47 -20.81 -1.18
CA LEU A 154 -15.16 -20.18 -1.20
C LEU A 154 -14.74 -19.75 0.22
N TYR A 155 -15.62 -19.05 0.94
CA TYR A 155 -15.36 -18.63 2.31
C TYR A 155 -15.07 -19.81 3.22
N LEU A 156 -15.94 -20.84 3.24
CA LEU A 156 -15.76 -22.01 4.07
C LEU A 156 -14.47 -22.77 3.73
N THR A 157 -14.07 -22.81 2.45
CA THR A 157 -12.82 -23.43 2.02
C THR A 157 -11.60 -22.66 2.55
N ILE A 158 -11.64 -21.31 2.48
CA ILE A 158 -10.55 -20.46 2.98
C ILE A 158 -10.44 -20.58 4.52
N GLN A 159 -11.56 -20.66 5.23
CA GLN A 159 -11.60 -20.76 6.69
C GLN A 159 -11.37 -22.19 7.23
N ASP A 160 -11.31 -23.20 6.39
CA ASP A 160 -11.04 -24.58 6.82
C ASP A 160 -9.56 -24.79 7.15
N PHE A 161 -9.09 -24.10 8.19
CA PHE A 161 -7.71 -24.24 8.69
C PHE A 161 -7.37 -25.66 9.11
N LYS A 162 -8.37 -26.47 9.50
CA LYS A 162 -8.11 -27.87 9.81
C LYS A 162 -7.58 -28.62 8.59
N THR A 163 -8.32 -28.59 7.48
CA THR A 163 -7.90 -29.24 6.24
C THR A 163 -6.62 -28.59 5.68
N ARG A 164 -6.50 -27.28 5.72
CA ARG A 164 -5.31 -26.57 5.28
C ARG A 164 -4.06 -26.97 6.07
N ASN A 165 -4.18 -27.11 7.40
CA ASN A 165 -3.07 -27.54 8.26
C ASN A 165 -2.69 -29.02 8.01
N GLU A 166 -3.69 -29.89 7.73
CA GLU A 166 -3.43 -31.29 7.36
C GLU A 166 -2.75 -31.42 6.00
N GLN A 167 -3.04 -30.53 5.05
CA GLN A 167 -2.45 -30.52 3.71
C GLN A 167 -1.08 -29.82 3.65
N GLY A 168 -0.87 -28.80 4.48
CA GLY A 168 0.38 -28.03 4.47
C GLY A 168 0.71 -27.48 3.08
N VAL A 169 1.87 -27.85 2.54
CA VAL A 169 2.39 -27.44 1.23
C VAL A 169 1.92 -28.33 0.05
N GLU A 170 1.23 -29.43 0.33
CA GLU A 170 0.85 -30.42 -0.70
C GLU A 170 0.13 -29.82 -1.93
N PRO A 171 -0.76 -28.80 -1.80
CA PRO A 171 -1.43 -28.22 -2.97
C PRO A 171 -0.48 -27.64 -4.03
N ILE A 172 0.67 -27.10 -3.64
CA ILE A 172 1.66 -26.52 -4.56
C ILE A 172 2.90 -27.40 -4.75
N LYS A 173 3.02 -28.46 -3.97
CA LYS A 173 4.17 -29.38 -3.98
C LYS A 173 4.54 -29.90 -5.38
N PRO A 174 3.59 -30.29 -6.27
CA PRO A 174 3.95 -30.75 -7.60
C PRO A 174 4.75 -29.74 -8.42
N PHE A 175 4.49 -28.45 -8.25
CA PHE A 175 5.25 -27.38 -8.90
C PHE A 175 6.61 -27.16 -8.23
N LEU A 176 6.67 -27.21 -6.89
CA LEU A 176 7.93 -27.11 -6.15
C LEU A 176 8.89 -28.26 -6.50
N ASP A 177 8.36 -29.47 -6.64
CA ASP A 177 9.14 -30.66 -7.04
C ASP A 177 9.68 -30.50 -8.47
N GLN A 178 8.91 -29.95 -9.41
CA GLN A 178 9.38 -29.63 -10.76
C GLN A 178 10.53 -28.62 -10.74
N LEU A 179 10.36 -27.50 -10.01
CA LEU A 179 11.39 -26.47 -9.87
C LEU A 179 12.67 -27.01 -9.22
N SER A 180 12.54 -27.89 -8.24
CA SER A 180 13.69 -28.53 -7.58
C SER A 180 14.51 -29.42 -8.51
N GLN A 181 13.97 -29.81 -9.66
CA GLN A 181 14.65 -30.62 -10.67
C GLN A 181 15.26 -29.82 -11.81
N VAL A 182 15.03 -28.51 -11.85
CA VAL A 182 15.58 -27.61 -12.88
C VAL A 182 17.09 -27.58 -12.80
N LYS A 183 17.74 -27.84 -13.94
CA LYS A 183 19.19 -27.80 -14.10
C LYS A 183 19.65 -26.84 -15.19
N ASP A 184 18.74 -26.50 -16.10
CA ASP A 184 19.00 -25.64 -17.23
C ASP A 184 17.74 -24.82 -17.60
N ASP A 185 17.93 -23.81 -18.44
CA ASP A 185 16.88 -22.90 -18.86
C ASP A 185 15.79 -23.59 -19.71
N SER A 186 16.10 -24.67 -20.41
CA SER A 186 15.08 -25.41 -21.17
C SER A 186 14.05 -26.04 -20.24
N GLN A 187 14.50 -26.59 -19.11
CA GLN A 187 13.61 -27.15 -18.08
C GLN A 187 12.85 -26.04 -17.36
N LEU A 188 13.49 -24.89 -17.10
CA LEU A 188 12.85 -23.73 -16.52
C LEU A 188 11.76 -23.16 -17.44
N ASN A 189 12.02 -23.04 -18.74
CA ASN A 189 11.03 -22.63 -19.73
C ASN A 189 9.83 -23.55 -19.79
N ALA A 190 10.08 -24.86 -19.84
CA ALA A 190 9.01 -25.86 -19.86
C ALA A 190 8.14 -25.76 -18.59
N PHE A 191 8.76 -25.47 -17.44
CA PHE A 191 8.03 -25.21 -16.19
C PHE A 191 7.16 -23.95 -16.31
N VAL A 192 7.72 -22.83 -16.76
CA VAL A 192 7.00 -21.54 -16.87
C VAL A 192 5.78 -21.69 -17.77
N GLU A 193 5.94 -22.32 -18.93
CA GLU A 193 4.84 -22.56 -19.87
C GLU A 193 3.74 -23.45 -19.25
N ASP A 194 4.12 -24.58 -18.65
CA ASP A 194 3.17 -25.54 -18.05
C ASP A 194 2.44 -24.93 -16.85
N TYR A 195 3.17 -24.22 -15.98
CA TYR A 195 2.63 -23.53 -14.81
C TYR A 195 1.62 -22.45 -15.22
N THR A 196 2.00 -21.55 -16.13
CA THR A 196 1.12 -20.50 -16.63
C THR A 196 -0.14 -21.08 -17.27
N LYS A 197 0.00 -22.11 -18.11
CA LYS A 197 -1.13 -22.78 -18.76
C LYS A 197 -2.11 -23.42 -17.78
N LYS A 198 -1.60 -23.99 -16.68
CA LYS A 198 -2.42 -24.69 -15.68
C LYS A 198 -3.08 -23.77 -14.69
N THR A 199 -2.42 -22.67 -14.34
CA THR A 199 -2.82 -21.80 -13.24
C THR A 199 -3.29 -20.41 -13.67
N SER A 200 -2.95 -19.99 -14.88
CA SER A 200 -3.04 -18.60 -15.35
C SER A 200 -2.27 -17.61 -14.46
N MET A 201 -1.33 -18.11 -13.66
CA MET A 201 -0.50 -17.26 -12.79
C MET A 201 0.81 -16.92 -13.50
N PRO A 202 1.35 -15.71 -13.25
CA PRO A 202 2.64 -15.30 -13.80
C PRO A 202 3.80 -16.06 -13.15
N ALA A 203 4.88 -16.22 -13.96
CA ALA A 203 6.18 -16.63 -13.48
C ALA A 203 7.22 -15.72 -14.14
N PHE A 204 7.96 -14.95 -13.39
CA PHE A 204 8.93 -13.92 -13.81
C PHE A 204 8.36 -12.78 -14.67
N VAL A 205 7.41 -13.06 -15.55
CA VAL A 205 6.78 -12.11 -16.46
C VAL A 205 5.26 -12.21 -16.38
N ASN A 206 4.59 -11.11 -16.57
CA ASN A 206 3.13 -11.02 -16.61
C ASN A 206 2.67 -10.25 -17.84
N PHE A 207 1.48 -10.57 -18.32
CA PHE A 207 0.84 -9.90 -19.44
C PHE A 207 -0.59 -9.52 -19.08
N SER A 208 -0.95 -8.27 -19.34
CA SER A 208 -2.31 -7.75 -19.14
C SER A 208 -2.84 -7.15 -20.43
N LEU A 209 -4.01 -7.58 -20.87
CA LEU A 209 -4.66 -7.04 -22.08
C LEU A 209 -5.39 -5.75 -21.74
N ALA A 210 -4.99 -4.64 -22.35
CA ALA A 210 -5.62 -3.34 -22.15
C ALA A 210 -5.53 -2.47 -23.42
N PRO A 211 -6.34 -1.39 -23.53
CA PRO A 211 -6.22 -0.40 -24.60
C PRO A 211 -4.81 0.20 -24.63
N GLN A 212 -4.31 0.52 -25.82
CA GLN A 212 -3.01 1.16 -25.99
C GLN A 212 -3.05 2.62 -25.52
N PRO A 213 -1.97 3.17 -24.94
CA PRO A 213 -1.97 4.53 -24.40
C PRO A 213 -2.32 5.62 -25.43
N ASN A 214 -1.97 5.38 -26.71
CA ASN A 214 -2.12 6.35 -27.80
C ASN A 214 -3.31 6.03 -28.73
N ASP A 215 -4.02 4.94 -28.52
CA ASP A 215 -5.14 4.51 -29.38
C ASP A 215 -6.08 3.58 -28.60
N GLU A 216 -7.05 4.15 -27.92
CA GLU A 216 -8.03 3.40 -27.12
C GLU A 216 -8.86 2.38 -27.93
N GLY A 217 -8.86 2.51 -29.26
CA GLY A 217 -9.51 1.57 -30.18
C GLY A 217 -8.69 0.31 -30.46
N LYS A 218 -7.42 0.28 -30.04
CA LYS A 218 -6.52 -0.85 -30.20
C LYS A 218 -6.06 -1.40 -28.85
N TYR A 219 -5.89 -2.71 -28.81
CA TYR A 219 -5.42 -3.40 -27.62
C TYR A 219 -3.94 -3.76 -27.77
N GLY A 220 -3.24 -3.82 -26.64
CA GLY A 220 -1.88 -4.31 -26.51
C GLY A 220 -1.71 -5.14 -25.24
N LEU A 221 -0.63 -5.88 -25.15
CA LEU A 221 -0.25 -6.64 -23.98
C LEU A 221 0.72 -5.80 -23.15
N TYR A 222 0.26 -5.30 -22.02
CA TYR A 222 1.12 -4.67 -21.03
C TYR A 222 2.02 -5.75 -20.43
N PHE A 223 3.30 -5.52 -20.53
CA PHE A 223 4.33 -6.49 -20.16
C PHE A 223 5.03 -6.02 -18.89
N ASP A 224 4.89 -6.79 -17.83
CA ASP A 224 5.53 -6.56 -16.54
C ASP A 224 6.51 -7.66 -16.21
N CYS A 225 7.64 -7.27 -15.60
CA CYS A 225 8.64 -8.17 -15.07
C CYS A 225 8.53 -8.27 -13.54
N TYR A 226 8.97 -9.40 -12.99
CA TYR A 226 9.13 -9.54 -11.55
C TYR A 226 9.99 -8.40 -10.97
N VAL A 227 9.51 -7.80 -9.89
CA VAL A 227 10.20 -6.75 -9.15
C VAL A 227 10.39 -7.20 -7.71
N PRO A 228 11.64 -7.23 -7.19
CA PRO A 228 11.93 -7.66 -5.83
C PRO A 228 11.69 -6.55 -4.81
N LEU A 229 10.43 -6.14 -4.63
CA LEU A 229 10.03 -5.01 -3.79
C LEU A 229 10.52 -5.16 -2.34
N MET A 230 10.39 -6.36 -1.76
CA MET A 230 10.84 -6.61 -0.39
C MET A 230 12.36 -6.48 -0.27
N TYR A 231 13.12 -7.06 -1.20
CA TYR A 231 14.57 -6.92 -1.20
C TYR A 231 14.99 -5.44 -1.32
N ILE A 232 14.34 -4.68 -2.21
CA ILE A 232 14.62 -3.24 -2.37
C ILE A 232 14.41 -2.50 -1.05
N SER A 233 13.32 -2.77 -0.34
CA SER A 233 13.00 -2.09 0.92
C SER A 233 13.98 -2.39 2.04
N VAL A 234 14.43 -3.66 2.19
CA VAL A 234 15.30 -4.08 3.29
C VAL A 234 16.81 -4.03 2.97
N SER A 235 17.18 -3.92 1.70
CA SER A 235 18.58 -4.07 1.26
C SER A 235 19.55 -3.04 1.80
N GLN A 236 19.06 -1.87 2.22
CA GLN A 236 19.88 -0.78 2.78
C GLN A 236 20.16 -0.96 4.27
N ASN A 237 19.44 -1.86 4.96
CA ASN A 237 19.61 -2.15 6.37
C ASN A 237 20.09 -3.61 6.54
N PRO A 238 21.36 -3.84 6.99
CA PRO A 238 21.89 -5.20 7.14
C PRO A 238 21.07 -6.09 8.09
N ASP A 239 20.50 -5.52 9.16
CA ASP A 239 19.72 -6.29 10.13
C ASP A 239 18.36 -6.73 9.52
N GLU A 240 17.72 -5.86 8.73
CA GLU A 240 16.48 -6.20 8.01
C GLU A 240 16.73 -7.20 6.89
N LEU A 241 17.85 -7.06 6.17
CA LEU A 241 18.25 -8.03 5.15
C LEU A 241 18.49 -9.43 5.75
N GLU A 242 19.12 -9.52 6.94
CA GLU A 242 19.28 -10.79 7.66
C GLU A 242 17.93 -11.38 8.09
N ARG A 243 16.97 -10.57 8.56
CA ARG A 243 15.62 -11.02 8.87
C ARG A 243 14.89 -11.53 7.63
N TYR A 244 15.04 -10.83 6.50
CA TYR A 244 14.47 -11.27 5.23
C TYR A 244 15.07 -12.61 4.77
N LYS A 245 16.39 -12.76 4.85
CA LYS A 245 17.07 -14.04 4.57
C LYS A 245 16.54 -15.15 5.46
N LYS A 246 16.39 -14.88 6.75
CA LYS A 246 15.82 -15.84 7.70
C LYS A 246 14.39 -16.21 7.32
N TYR A 247 13.54 -15.25 7.01
CA TYR A 247 12.16 -15.49 6.57
C TYR A 247 12.11 -16.43 5.36
N ILE A 248 12.91 -16.17 4.32
CA ILE A 248 12.96 -17.04 3.13
C ILE A 248 13.47 -18.45 3.50
N THR A 249 14.45 -18.56 4.38
CA THR A 249 14.96 -19.84 4.84
C THR A 249 13.89 -20.64 5.59
N ASP A 250 13.24 -20.00 6.57
CA ASP A 250 12.16 -20.63 7.36
C ASP A 250 10.98 -21.05 6.46
N MET A 251 10.67 -20.26 5.44
CA MET A 251 9.64 -20.58 4.45
C MET A 251 9.96 -21.84 3.65
N PHE A 252 11.21 -22.03 3.22
CA PHE A 252 11.65 -23.24 2.53
C PHE A 252 11.70 -24.44 3.45
N GLU A 253 12.12 -24.28 4.71
CA GLU A 253 12.07 -25.35 5.71
C GLU A 253 10.64 -25.79 5.98
N LEU A 254 9.72 -24.83 6.14
CA LEU A 254 8.30 -25.12 6.31
C LEU A 254 7.70 -25.85 5.08
N ALA A 255 8.22 -25.56 3.88
CA ALA A 255 7.88 -26.28 2.66
C ALA A 255 8.52 -27.69 2.55
N GLY A 256 9.29 -28.11 3.55
CA GLY A 256 9.85 -29.47 3.68
C GLY A 256 11.29 -29.61 3.17
N GLU A 257 11.99 -28.52 2.89
CA GLU A 257 13.41 -28.58 2.55
C GLU A 257 14.28 -28.81 3.79
N SER A 258 15.44 -29.43 3.61
CA SER A 258 16.42 -29.51 4.70
C SER A 258 17.02 -28.13 4.95
N ASN A 259 17.41 -27.82 6.19
CA ASN A 259 18.04 -26.54 6.55
C ASN A 259 19.18 -26.15 5.59
N LYS A 260 20.03 -27.11 5.22
CA LYS A 260 21.13 -26.83 4.28
C LYS A 260 20.60 -26.38 2.91
N LYS A 261 19.54 -27.01 2.39
CA LYS A 261 18.98 -26.68 1.08
C LYS A 261 18.21 -25.36 1.14
N ALA A 262 17.46 -25.13 2.21
CA ALA A 262 16.73 -23.91 2.46
C ALA A 262 17.65 -22.68 2.51
N LEU A 263 18.81 -22.81 3.19
CA LEU A 263 19.84 -21.75 3.20
C LEU A 263 20.42 -21.49 1.81
N GLU A 264 20.71 -22.56 1.04
CA GLU A 264 21.22 -22.44 -0.32
C GLU A 264 20.20 -21.76 -1.22
N ASP A 265 18.93 -22.17 -1.16
CA ASP A 265 17.87 -21.57 -1.98
C ASP A 265 17.55 -20.13 -1.57
N ALA A 266 17.63 -19.80 -0.27
CA ALA A 266 17.49 -18.41 0.21
C ALA A 266 18.63 -17.52 -0.33
N GLU A 267 19.86 -18.01 -0.37
CA GLU A 267 20.99 -17.28 -0.97
C GLU A 267 20.79 -17.08 -2.48
N ASN A 268 20.30 -18.10 -3.18
CA ASN A 268 19.96 -17.99 -4.60
C ASN A 268 18.91 -16.90 -4.85
N VAL A 269 17.84 -16.86 -4.06
CA VAL A 269 16.80 -15.83 -4.14
C VAL A 269 17.42 -14.43 -3.97
N LEU A 270 18.16 -14.21 -2.89
CA LEU A 270 18.78 -12.91 -2.61
C LEU A 270 19.76 -12.48 -3.71
N ASN A 271 20.52 -13.42 -4.30
CA ASN A 271 21.43 -13.12 -5.40
C ASN A 271 20.68 -12.63 -6.65
N VAL A 272 19.59 -13.29 -7.03
CA VAL A 272 18.78 -12.87 -8.20
C VAL A 272 18.11 -11.54 -7.92
N GLU A 273 17.51 -11.37 -6.74
CA GLU A 273 16.84 -10.12 -6.37
C GLU A 273 17.82 -8.94 -6.34
N LYS A 274 19.03 -9.15 -5.86
CA LYS A 274 20.11 -8.16 -5.90
C LYS A 274 20.47 -7.76 -7.33
N LEU A 275 20.55 -8.72 -8.24
CA LEU A 275 20.86 -8.44 -9.64
C LEU A 275 19.72 -7.64 -10.31
N LEU A 276 18.48 -8.02 -10.07
CA LEU A 276 17.29 -7.36 -10.62
C LEU A 276 17.08 -5.94 -10.07
N SER A 277 17.46 -5.69 -8.81
CA SER A 277 17.24 -4.41 -8.14
C SER A 277 18.41 -3.43 -8.22
N SER A 278 19.55 -3.83 -8.79
CA SER A 278 20.79 -3.05 -8.73
C SER A 278 20.64 -1.63 -9.27
N ASP A 279 19.90 -1.44 -10.35
CA ASP A 279 19.70 -0.14 -10.97
C ASP A 279 18.65 0.70 -10.23
N ILE A 280 17.60 0.07 -9.71
CA ILE A 280 16.56 0.74 -8.91
C ILE A 280 17.16 1.29 -7.61
N ILE A 281 18.00 0.49 -6.94
CA ILE A 281 18.66 0.92 -5.69
C ILE A 281 19.66 2.04 -5.94
N ALA A 282 20.39 1.99 -7.08
CA ALA A 282 21.43 2.97 -7.41
C ALA A 282 20.86 4.31 -7.90
N ASN A 283 19.79 4.30 -8.69
CA ASN A 283 19.33 5.45 -9.45
C ASN A 283 17.87 5.87 -9.11
N GLY A 284 17.16 5.08 -8.32
CA GLY A 284 15.71 5.25 -8.14
C GLY A 284 14.92 4.99 -9.42
N ASP A 285 13.65 5.33 -9.44
CA ASP A 285 12.82 5.34 -10.66
C ASP A 285 13.07 6.64 -11.46
N SER A 286 14.36 6.89 -11.84
CA SER A 286 14.79 8.16 -12.41
C SER A 286 14.07 8.52 -13.70
N GLU A 287 13.81 7.55 -14.59
CA GLU A 287 13.11 7.81 -15.86
C GLU A 287 11.65 8.24 -15.63
N PHE A 288 10.98 7.64 -14.64
CA PHE A 288 9.64 8.06 -14.23
C PHE A 288 9.66 9.47 -13.63
N MET A 289 10.56 9.71 -12.68
CA MET A 289 10.67 11.02 -12.00
C MET A 289 11.10 12.12 -12.96
N GLU A 290 12.08 11.87 -13.84
CA GLU A 290 12.51 12.83 -14.86
C GLU A 290 11.38 13.20 -15.83
N THR A 291 10.56 12.21 -16.22
CA THR A 291 9.41 12.45 -17.11
C THR A 291 8.33 13.26 -16.41
N VAL A 292 8.04 12.97 -15.13
CA VAL A 292 7.06 13.71 -14.32
C VAL A 292 7.54 15.14 -14.03
N GLU A 293 8.83 15.32 -13.70
CA GLU A 293 9.39 16.65 -13.41
C GLU A 293 9.47 17.54 -14.67
N ALA A 294 9.77 16.95 -15.84
CA ALA A 294 9.87 17.69 -17.09
C ALA A 294 8.53 18.25 -17.60
N ASP A 295 7.44 17.54 -17.35
CA ASP A 295 6.12 17.90 -17.90
C ASP A 295 5.18 18.58 -16.88
N GLY A 296 5.52 18.53 -15.58
CA GLY A 296 4.60 18.95 -14.51
C GLY A 296 3.43 17.95 -14.34
N PHE A 297 2.73 18.04 -13.21
CA PHE A 297 1.57 17.18 -12.91
C PHE A 297 0.28 17.53 -13.68
N ASP A 298 0.32 18.48 -14.61
CA ASP A 298 -0.88 19.09 -15.19
C ASP A 298 -1.56 18.27 -16.29
N ASP A 299 -0.89 17.24 -16.87
CA ASP A 299 -1.50 16.39 -17.90
C ASP A 299 -1.10 14.92 -17.77
N SER A 300 -1.84 14.18 -16.94
CA SER A 300 -1.59 12.75 -16.69
C SER A 300 -1.72 11.88 -17.95
N SER A 301 -2.51 12.30 -18.94
CA SER A 301 -2.68 11.57 -20.21
C SER A 301 -1.37 11.55 -21.02
N ASN A 302 -0.65 12.67 -21.03
CA ASN A 302 0.60 12.83 -21.76
C ASN A 302 1.77 12.05 -21.12
N ILE A 303 1.75 11.87 -19.78
CA ILE A 303 2.76 11.10 -19.06
C ILE A 303 2.68 9.62 -19.44
N MET A 304 1.48 9.05 -19.48
CA MET A 304 1.28 7.64 -19.85
C MET A 304 1.78 7.36 -21.28
N GLU A 305 1.49 8.23 -22.22
CA GLU A 305 1.99 8.12 -23.61
C GLU A 305 3.51 8.17 -23.72
N LYS A 306 4.16 8.93 -22.86
CA LYS A 306 5.63 9.05 -22.86
C LYS A 306 6.32 7.87 -22.21
N LEU A 307 5.75 7.37 -21.12
CA LEU A 307 6.30 6.24 -20.37
C LEU A 307 6.06 4.91 -21.10
N TYR A 308 4.84 4.67 -21.55
CA TYR A 308 4.48 3.40 -22.17
C TYR A 308 4.73 3.40 -23.67
N LYS A 309 5.62 2.54 -24.11
CA LYS A 309 5.99 2.40 -25.52
C LYS A 309 5.60 1.04 -26.07
N SER A 310 5.16 1.03 -27.32
CA SER A 310 4.74 -0.17 -28.03
C SER A 310 5.92 -0.82 -28.75
N TYR A 311 6.09 -2.12 -28.57
CA TYR A 311 7.13 -2.93 -29.19
C TYR A 311 6.52 -4.15 -29.86
N ASP A 312 7.13 -4.57 -30.97
CA ASP A 312 6.90 -5.87 -31.57
C ASP A 312 7.40 -6.98 -30.62
N ILE A 313 6.61 -8.03 -30.41
CA ILE A 313 6.98 -9.12 -29.51
C ILE A 313 8.28 -9.79 -29.93
N ASP A 314 8.54 -9.94 -31.25
CA ASP A 314 9.78 -10.52 -31.76
C ASP A 314 11.03 -9.71 -31.36
N THR A 315 10.85 -8.41 -31.17
CA THR A 315 11.94 -7.53 -30.73
C THR A 315 12.29 -7.77 -29.27
N ILE A 316 11.31 -8.00 -28.43
CA ILE A 316 11.52 -8.25 -26.99
C ILE A 316 11.93 -9.69 -26.76
N ASP A 317 11.29 -10.65 -27.43
CA ASP A 317 11.61 -12.08 -27.34
C ASP A 317 13.07 -12.38 -27.65
N ARG A 318 13.66 -11.71 -28.69
CA ARG A 318 15.09 -11.83 -29.00
C ARG A 318 16.05 -11.34 -27.91
N LYS A 319 15.59 -10.56 -26.94
CA LYS A 319 16.43 -10.16 -25.80
C LYS A 319 16.62 -11.32 -24.83
N PHE A 320 15.60 -12.14 -24.67
CA PHE A 320 15.65 -13.33 -23.86
C PHE A 320 16.27 -14.48 -24.65
N LYS A 321 17.46 -14.92 -24.27
CA LYS A 321 18.16 -15.99 -24.99
C LYS A 321 17.52 -17.35 -24.81
N THR A 322 16.90 -17.55 -23.66
CA THR A 322 16.44 -18.85 -23.19
C THR A 322 15.01 -18.88 -22.68
N LEU A 323 14.31 -17.72 -22.60
CA LEU A 323 12.89 -17.65 -22.26
C LEU A 323 12.07 -17.37 -23.54
N ASP A 324 11.10 -18.22 -23.83
CA ASP A 324 10.18 -18.09 -24.97
C ASP A 324 8.94 -17.27 -24.58
N LEU A 325 8.99 -15.96 -24.78
CA LEU A 325 7.88 -15.07 -24.45
C LEU A 325 6.62 -15.37 -25.25
N LYS A 326 6.75 -15.82 -26.51
CA LYS A 326 5.60 -16.16 -27.35
C LYS A 326 4.86 -17.39 -26.83
N ALA A 327 5.62 -18.42 -26.39
CA ALA A 327 5.02 -19.57 -25.76
C ALA A 327 4.26 -19.20 -24.48
N ILE A 328 4.81 -18.28 -23.67
CA ILE A 328 4.17 -17.81 -22.44
C ILE A 328 2.90 -16.98 -22.76
N VAL A 329 2.94 -16.07 -23.74
CA VAL A 329 1.77 -15.30 -24.20
C VAL A 329 0.63 -16.25 -24.62
N LYS A 330 0.97 -17.30 -25.38
CA LYS A 330 0.00 -18.36 -25.77
C LYS A 330 -0.52 -19.16 -24.56
N ALA A 331 0.36 -19.43 -23.58
CA ALA A 331 -0.05 -20.14 -22.37
C ALA A 331 -1.07 -19.35 -21.54
N PHE A 332 -0.98 -18.01 -21.53
CA PHE A 332 -1.99 -17.12 -20.98
C PHE A 332 -3.29 -17.05 -21.84
N GLY A 333 -3.27 -17.57 -23.06
CA GLY A 333 -4.40 -17.52 -23.98
C GLY A 333 -4.50 -16.23 -24.80
N TYR A 334 -3.45 -15.43 -24.87
CA TYR A 334 -3.42 -14.19 -25.65
C TYR A 334 -2.90 -14.41 -27.08
N ASP A 335 -3.25 -13.47 -27.97
CA ASP A 335 -2.75 -13.44 -29.34
C ASP A 335 -1.30 -12.92 -29.38
N GLU A 336 -0.36 -13.74 -29.87
CA GLU A 336 1.05 -13.43 -30.00
C GLU A 336 1.37 -12.31 -31.01
N ASN A 337 0.38 -11.86 -31.80
CA ASN A 337 0.55 -10.77 -32.74
C ASN A 337 0.24 -9.39 -32.11
N LEU A 338 -0.25 -9.35 -30.88
CA LEU A 338 -0.46 -8.09 -30.17
C LEU A 338 0.88 -7.44 -29.81
N PRO A 339 0.98 -6.11 -29.90
CA PRO A 339 2.18 -5.41 -29.46
C PRO A 339 2.34 -5.49 -27.95
N LEU A 340 3.58 -5.55 -27.50
CA LEU A 340 3.92 -5.42 -26.10
C LEU A 340 4.00 -3.94 -25.71
N ILE A 341 3.32 -3.56 -24.64
CA ILE A 341 3.35 -2.21 -24.09
C ILE A 341 4.25 -2.25 -22.84
N ILE A 342 5.38 -1.55 -22.91
CA ILE A 342 6.42 -1.59 -21.88
C ILE A 342 6.70 -0.17 -21.39
N TRP A 343 6.70 0.04 -20.09
CA TRP A 343 7.07 1.32 -19.48
C TRP A 343 8.51 1.36 -18.99
N ASP A 344 9.06 0.23 -18.56
CA ASP A 344 10.44 0.13 -18.06
C ASP A 344 11.25 -0.92 -18.83
N MET A 345 11.95 -0.45 -19.86
CA MET A 345 12.81 -1.31 -20.67
C MET A 345 14.06 -1.77 -19.91
N ASN A 346 14.51 -1.04 -18.89
CA ASN A 346 15.67 -1.42 -18.10
C ASN A 346 15.39 -2.68 -17.30
N ARG A 347 14.19 -2.79 -16.69
CA ARG A 347 13.75 -4.03 -16.00
C ARG A 347 13.70 -5.21 -16.96
N VAL A 348 13.18 -5.02 -18.18
CA VAL A 348 13.16 -6.05 -19.22
C VAL A 348 14.56 -6.50 -19.57
N ASN A 349 15.50 -5.57 -19.76
CA ASN A 349 16.89 -5.88 -20.06
C ASN A 349 17.54 -6.66 -18.91
N LYS A 350 17.37 -6.23 -17.67
CA LYS A 350 17.91 -6.91 -16.48
C LYS A 350 17.40 -8.33 -16.34
N LEU A 351 16.07 -8.52 -16.45
CA LEU A 351 15.52 -9.87 -16.41
C LEU A 351 16.04 -10.72 -17.55
N SER A 352 16.12 -10.17 -18.77
CA SER A 352 16.61 -10.91 -19.95
C SER A 352 18.07 -11.36 -19.83
N GLU A 353 18.91 -10.61 -19.11
CA GLU A 353 20.30 -10.96 -18.83
C GLU A 353 20.42 -12.24 -17.97
N LEU A 354 19.44 -12.52 -17.09
CA LEU A 354 19.43 -13.71 -16.25
C LEU A 354 19.02 -14.98 -17.01
N PHE A 355 18.27 -14.83 -18.12
CA PHE A 355 17.89 -15.96 -18.99
C PHE A 355 18.98 -16.21 -20.06
N ASN A 356 20.17 -16.59 -19.60
CA ASN A 356 21.37 -16.80 -20.42
C ASN A 356 21.97 -18.21 -20.29
N GLY A 357 21.38 -19.08 -19.48
CA GLY A 357 21.84 -20.44 -19.18
C GLY A 357 22.68 -20.58 -17.91
N GLU A 358 23.05 -19.48 -17.27
CA GLU A 358 23.93 -19.52 -16.08
C GLU A 358 23.18 -19.46 -14.76
N HIS A 359 21.91 -18.96 -14.75
CA HIS A 359 21.14 -18.66 -13.56
C HIS A 359 19.91 -19.55 -13.35
N SER A 360 19.78 -20.65 -14.09
CA SER A 360 18.57 -21.52 -14.09
C SER A 360 18.16 -22.00 -12.70
N GLN A 361 19.12 -22.39 -11.87
CA GLN A 361 18.82 -22.89 -10.51
C GLN A 361 18.46 -21.75 -9.55
N GLU A 362 19.13 -20.62 -9.66
CA GLU A 362 18.83 -19.40 -8.88
C GLU A 362 17.43 -18.89 -9.21
N LEU A 363 17.08 -18.83 -10.51
CA LEU A 363 15.73 -18.47 -10.97
C LEU A 363 14.66 -19.47 -10.50
N ALA A 364 14.99 -20.77 -10.49
CA ALA A 364 14.08 -21.79 -9.95
C ALA A 364 13.84 -21.60 -8.45
N SER A 365 14.88 -21.25 -7.67
CA SER A 365 14.74 -20.91 -6.25
C SER A 365 13.87 -19.68 -6.03
N LEU A 366 14.06 -18.62 -6.85
CA LEU A 366 13.23 -17.42 -6.82
C LEU A 366 11.75 -17.75 -7.10
N GLN A 367 11.49 -18.57 -8.14
CA GLN A 367 10.11 -18.94 -8.48
C GLN A 367 9.45 -19.79 -7.39
N LYS A 368 10.20 -20.69 -6.73
CA LYS A 368 9.70 -21.43 -5.55
C LYS A 368 9.31 -20.47 -4.42
N ALA A 369 10.20 -19.53 -4.07
CA ALA A 369 9.95 -18.55 -3.04
C ALA A 369 8.69 -17.72 -3.36
N TYR A 370 8.58 -17.23 -4.60
CA TYR A 370 7.42 -16.46 -5.07
C TYR A 370 6.11 -17.26 -4.94
N MET A 371 6.10 -18.53 -5.36
CA MET A 371 4.91 -19.38 -5.26
C MET A 371 4.50 -19.66 -3.81
N ILE A 372 5.45 -19.91 -2.92
CA ILE A 372 5.16 -20.14 -1.50
C ILE A 372 4.67 -18.84 -0.86
N SER A 373 5.29 -17.71 -1.15
CA SER A 373 4.90 -16.41 -0.61
C SER A 373 3.47 -16.02 -1.01
N ILE A 374 3.11 -16.14 -2.29
CA ILE A 374 1.74 -15.84 -2.76
C ILE A 374 0.74 -16.87 -2.22
N GLY A 375 1.12 -18.16 -2.20
CA GLY A 375 0.28 -19.24 -1.70
C GLY A 375 0.14 -19.26 -0.19
N GLY A 376 1.07 -18.67 0.55
CA GLY A 376 1.21 -18.82 2.00
C GLY A 376 -0.06 -18.52 2.78
N MET A 377 -0.75 -17.43 2.45
CA MET A 377 -2.01 -17.09 3.11
C MET A 377 -3.15 -18.10 2.87
N TYR A 378 -3.02 -18.99 1.89
CA TYR A 378 -3.98 -20.07 1.55
C TYR A 378 -3.49 -21.46 1.91
N LEU A 379 -2.24 -21.63 2.33
CA LEU A 379 -1.65 -22.87 2.84
C LEU A 379 -2.00 -23.09 4.32
N SER A 380 -1.13 -23.70 5.11
CA SER A 380 -1.37 -23.90 6.54
C SER A 380 -1.27 -22.59 7.35
N GLN A 381 -1.79 -22.64 8.60
CA GLN A 381 -1.64 -21.54 9.55
C GLN A 381 -0.17 -21.16 9.77
N ASP A 382 0.74 -22.15 9.79
CA ASP A 382 2.17 -21.87 10.01
C ASP A 382 2.78 -20.99 8.91
N PHE A 383 2.34 -21.13 7.64
CA PHE A 383 2.79 -20.23 6.56
C PHE A 383 2.24 -18.83 6.73
N TYR A 384 0.97 -18.71 7.13
CA TYR A 384 0.35 -17.42 7.41
C TYR A 384 1.07 -16.71 8.56
N ASP A 385 1.27 -17.40 9.67
CA ASP A 385 1.93 -16.84 10.85
C ASP A 385 3.39 -16.44 10.56
N LEU A 386 4.09 -17.23 9.75
CA LEU A 386 5.46 -16.90 9.34
C LEU A 386 5.53 -15.58 8.55
N TYR A 387 4.61 -15.38 7.63
CA TYR A 387 4.54 -14.14 6.84
C TYR A 387 4.12 -12.95 7.69
N ASP A 388 3.10 -13.10 8.51
CA ASP A 388 2.58 -12.05 9.38
C ASP A 388 3.63 -11.59 10.39
N ASN A 389 4.28 -12.52 11.09
CA ASN A 389 5.38 -12.22 12.01
C ASN A 389 6.55 -11.50 11.31
N PHE A 390 6.88 -11.90 10.07
CA PHE A 390 7.93 -11.22 9.32
C PHE A 390 7.56 -9.77 8.99
N LEU A 391 6.31 -9.50 8.58
CA LEU A 391 5.86 -8.13 8.32
C LEU A 391 5.84 -7.27 9.59
N MET A 392 5.40 -7.83 10.71
CA MET A 392 5.48 -7.14 12.02
C MET A 392 6.92 -6.80 12.41
N ASP A 393 7.86 -7.74 12.19
CA ASP A 393 9.27 -7.54 12.46
C ASP A 393 9.93 -6.43 11.61
N ILE A 394 9.47 -6.24 10.36
CA ILE A 394 10.02 -5.24 9.43
C ILE A 394 9.34 -3.89 9.60
N TYR A 395 8.03 -3.85 9.70
CA TYR A 395 7.27 -2.59 9.67
C TYR A 395 6.84 -2.09 11.05
N GLY A 396 7.01 -2.89 12.12
CA GLY A 396 6.79 -2.46 13.51
C GLY A 396 5.35 -2.04 13.80
N THR A 397 4.38 -2.62 13.13
CA THR A 397 2.97 -2.39 13.43
C THR A 397 2.53 -3.32 14.55
N ASP A 398 2.40 -2.77 15.77
CA ASP A 398 1.62 -3.36 16.86
C ASP A 398 0.14 -3.19 16.58
#